data_270af5d9446ce3ac78aae9bfbd6c92da
#
_entry.id   270af5d9446ce3ac78aae9bfbd6c92da
#
_cell.length_a   1.000
_cell.length_b   1.000
_cell.length_c   1.000
_cell.angle_alpha   90.00
_cell.angle_beta   90.00
_cell.angle_gamma   90.00
#
_symmetry.space_group_name_H-M   'P 1'
#
loop_
_entity.id
_entity.type
_entity.pdbx_description
1 polymer ?
#
loop_
_entity_poly.entity_id
_entity_poly.type
_entity_poly.pdbx_seq_one_letter_code
_entity_poly.pdbx_strand_id
1 'polypeptide(L)'
;MENELPLEFYNLIKINPSPEIWLKSRRVKVRMLKTLMNNIKFTLNRFEIPFHKFQLTKDSARILFFFNNKEIPKAIKALKKVFGIYSFNPALRTSNKIKNIIEKLILVGQKILKKGDTFALRVKRSGKHEYTSHDIAVKGGQAIIDNFKRLNLKVNLSNPMKKFYIEVRGDFSYIYTKIIKTEWGGLPIERNKKILVSDIGRLDDLLAGFLLMRRGCEVYPILFQLIKDNNYFKSRLSNWKEIANYCVNYDFIVRKVNLFKIIERVEKILKKKKYICAICRLVRLESLSIMLKESNIENFDRIRGISDGVSLNKISVCPDEVDLESIALNYLFSTYPIFTPIIGLESKKVEKMISKISENLVNTDYCQFKPKNQEINVEELKTLYKSLNLNEFILENLNNIEEIKIF
;
A
#
# COMPACT_ATOMS: atom_id res chain seq x y z
N MET A 1 -8.48 -26.12 -6.40
CA MET A 1 -8.90 -24.83 -7.06
C MET A 1 -10.16 -25.09 -7.89
N GLU A 2 -11.24 -25.46 -7.22
CA GLU A 2 -12.36 -26.08 -7.90
C GLU A 2 -13.61 -25.25 -7.75
N ASN A 3 -14.24 -24.94 -8.88
CA ASN A 3 -15.63 -24.51 -9.01
C ASN A 3 -15.96 -23.10 -8.50
N GLU A 4 -15.08 -22.14 -8.75
CA GLU A 4 -15.44 -20.73 -8.69
C GLU A 4 -16.01 -20.31 -10.05
N LEU A 5 -16.97 -19.37 -10.02
CA LEU A 5 -17.49 -18.77 -11.24
C LEU A 5 -16.32 -18.11 -11.99
N PRO A 6 -16.16 -18.36 -13.30
CA PRO A 6 -15.15 -17.68 -14.09
C PRO A 6 -15.27 -16.17 -13.92
N LEU A 7 -14.14 -15.50 -13.72
CA LEU A 7 -14.15 -14.05 -13.46
C LEU A 7 -14.76 -13.26 -14.61
N GLU A 8 -14.61 -13.77 -15.82
CA GLU A 8 -15.17 -13.21 -17.05
C GLU A 8 -16.70 -13.31 -17.13
N PHE A 9 -17.34 -13.98 -16.18
CA PHE A 9 -18.80 -14.01 -16.09
C PHE A 9 -19.38 -12.70 -15.54
N TYR A 10 -18.59 -11.96 -14.77
CA TYR A 10 -18.98 -10.70 -14.16
C TYR A 10 -18.71 -9.51 -15.07
N ASN A 11 -19.48 -8.42 -14.89
CA ASN A 11 -19.32 -7.19 -15.65
C ASN A 11 -19.11 -5.95 -14.78
N LEU A 12 -19.02 -6.14 -13.47
CA LEU A 12 -18.70 -5.06 -12.54
C LEU A 12 -17.88 -5.57 -11.36
N ILE A 13 -17.14 -4.67 -10.75
CA ILE A 13 -16.51 -4.87 -9.45
C ILE A 13 -17.14 -3.91 -8.45
N LYS A 14 -17.71 -4.48 -7.38
CA LYS A 14 -18.22 -3.74 -6.24
C LYS A 14 -17.13 -3.61 -5.19
N ILE A 15 -16.72 -2.40 -4.86
CA ILE A 15 -15.61 -2.09 -3.96
C ILE A 15 -16.14 -1.66 -2.60
N ASN A 16 -15.59 -2.26 -1.56
CA ASN A 16 -15.85 -1.94 -0.17
C ASN A 16 -14.67 -1.10 0.37
N PRO A 17 -14.86 0.18 0.65
CA PRO A 17 -13.83 1.03 1.23
C PRO A 17 -13.38 0.54 2.61
N SER A 18 -12.16 0.93 3.01
CA SER A 18 -11.60 0.60 4.32
C SER A 18 -12.51 1.09 5.46
N PRO A 19 -12.70 0.28 6.53
CA PRO A 19 -13.45 0.69 7.71
C PRO A 19 -12.95 1.99 8.34
N GLU A 20 -11.67 2.29 8.24
CA GLU A 20 -11.07 3.52 8.74
C GLU A 20 -11.68 4.80 8.11
N ILE A 21 -12.18 4.71 6.87
CA ILE A 21 -12.86 5.82 6.20
C ILE A 21 -14.23 6.08 6.84
N TRP A 22 -14.89 5.02 7.34
CA TRP A 22 -16.22 5.12 7.97
C TRP A 22 -16.18 5.79 9.34
N LEU A 23 -15.04 5.70 10.04
CA LEU A 23 -14.84 6.33 11.36
C LEU A 23 -14.63 7.85 11.26
N LYS A 24 -14.58 8.42 10.06
CA LYS A 24 -14.36 9.86 9.84
C LYS A 24 -15.68 10.61 9.81
N SER A 25 -15.62 11.92 10.10
CA SER A 25 -16.77 12.82 9.92
C SER A 25 -17.32 12.76 8.50
N ARG A 26 -18.59 13.11 8.32
CA ARG A 26 -19.26 13.05 7.00
C ARG A 26 -18.46 13.77 5.89
N ARG A 27 -17.97 14.98 6.19
CA ARG A 27 -17.18 15.80 5.25
C ARG A 27 -15.88 15.10 4.84
N VAL A 28 -15.14 14.60 5.83
CA VAL A 28 -13.85 13.89 5.59
C VAL A 28 -14.09 12.58 4.85
N LYS A 29 -15.11 11.81 5.22
CA LYS A 29 -15.49 10.56 4.53
C LYS A 29 -15.77 10.79 3.05
N VAL A 30 -16.60 11.78 2.70
CA VAL A 30 -16.93 12.09 1.31
C VAL A 30 -15.67 12.47 0.52
N ARG A 31 -14.79 13.30 1.11
CA ARG A 31 -13.51 13.65 0.50
C ARG A 31 -12.65 12.41 0.24
N MET A 32 -12.49 11.55 1.25
CA MET A 32 -11.69 10.32 1.14
C MET A 32 -12.26 9.34 0.10
N LEU A 33 -13.60 9.22 0.00
CA LEU A 33 -14.23 8.37 -1.03
C LEU A 33 -13.98 8.93 -2.43
N LYS A 34 -14.02 10.25 -2.62
CA LYS A 34 -13.65 10.89 -3.89
C LYS A 34 -12.20 10.65 -4.24
N THR A 35 -11.29 10.81 -3.27
CA THR A 35 -9.86 10.50 -3.45
C THR A 35 -9.67 9.03 -3.81
N LEU A 36 -10.32 8.09 -3.11
CA LEU A 36 -10.24 6.67 -3.42
C LEU A 36 -10.70 6.36 -4.84
N MET A 37 -11.83 6.94 -5.28
CA MET A 37 -12.31 6.76 -6.65
C MET A 37 -11.31 7.28 -7.69
N ASN A 38 -10.66 8.40 -7.42
CA ASN A 38 -9.64 8.95 -8.30
C ASN A 38 -8.39 8.07 -8.34
N ASN A 39 -7.95 7.55 -7.19
CA ASN A 39 -6.83 6.62 -7.11
C ASN A 39 -7.11 5.32 -7.87
N ILE A 40 -8.34 4.79 -7.78
CA ILE A 40 -8.75 3.61 -8.55
C ILE A 40 -8.71 3.91 -10.05
N LYS A 41 -9.29 5.02 -10.50
CA LYS A 41 -9.27 5.43 -11.92
C LYS A 41 -7.84 5.56 -12.42
N PHE A 42 -7.00 6.24 -11.64
CA PHE A 42 -5.59 6.39 -11.95
C PHE A 42 -4.90 5.04 -12.14
N THR A 43 -5.08 4.13 -11.18
CA THR A 43 -4.46 2.79 -11.22
C THR A 43 -4.96 1.99 -12.43
N LEU A 44 -6.26 2.00 -12.71
CA LEU A 44 -6.82 1.30 -13.87
C LEU A 44 -6.26 1.85 -15.19
N ASN A 45 -6.21 3.18 -15.35
CA ASN A 45 -5.66 3.82 -16.54
C ASN A 45 -4.18 3.50 -16.73
N ARG A 46 -3.39 3.52 -15.65
CA ARG A 46 -1.95 3.21 -15.69
C ARG A 46 -1.66 1.77 -16.12
N PHE A 47 -2.51 0.82 -15.72
CA PHE A 47 -2.42 -0.57 -16.17
C PHE A 47 -3.19 -0.84 -17.47
N GLU A 48 -3.62 0.22 -18.18
CA GLU A 48 -4.34 0.16 -19.45
C GLU A 48 -5.59 -0.74 -19.39
N ILE A 49 -6.33 -0.65 -18.27
CA ILE A 49 -7.54 -1.43 -18.04
C ILE A 49 -8.77 -0.55 -18.29
N PRO A 50 -9.46 -0.69 -19.42
CA PRO A 50 -10.60 0.11 -19.74
C PRO A 50 -11.81 -0.23 -18.86
N PHE A 51 -12.56 0.80 -18.48
CA PHE A 51 -13.84 0.68 -17.77
C PHE A 51 -14.86 1.63 -18.39
N HIS A 52 -16.13 1.20 -18.44
CA HIS A 52 -17.19 1.99 -19.10
C HIS A 52 -17.76 3.06 -18.19
N LYS A 53 -17.93 2.72 -16.91
CA LYS A 53 -18.64 3.57 -15.95
C LYS A 53 -18.13 3.30 -14.54
N PHE A 54 -18.19 4.34 -13.73
CA PHE A 54 -18.05 4.21 -12.27
C PHE A 54 -19.11 5.03 -11.56
N GLN A 55 -19.51 4.61 -10.38
CA GLN A 55 -20.50 5.33 -9.57
C GLN A 55 -20.34 4.99 -8.08
N LEU A 56 -20.76 5.92 -7.25
CA LEU A 56 -20.98 5.67 -5.83
C LEU A 56 -22.44 5.25 -5.63
N THR A 57 -22.71 4.26 -4.76
CA THR A 57 -24.10 3.92 -4.42
C THR A 57 -24.80 5.09 -3.72
N LYS A 58 -26.14 5.18 -3.81
CA LYS A 58 -26.93 6.29 -3.22
C LYS A 58 -26.63 6.51 -1.73
N ASP A 59 -26.38 5.44 -0.98
CA ASP A 59 -25.98 5.47 0.43
C ASP A 59 -24.50 5.77 0.65
N SER A 60 -23.76 6.05 -0.43
CA SER A 60 -22.30 6.29 -0.44
C SER A 60 -21.47 5.15 0.19
N ALA A 61 -22.04 3.95 0.30
CA ALA A 61 -21.38 2.84 1.00
C ALA A 61 -20.50 1.96 0.11
N ARG A 62 -20.70 2.02 -1.22
CA ARG A 62 -19.97 1.19 -2.18
C ARG A 62 -19.57 2.00 -3.40
N ILE A 63 -18.40 1.67 -3.92
CA ILE A 63 -17.93 2.18 -5.22
C ILE A 63 -18.08 1.04 -6.23
N LEU A 64 -18.62 1.37 -7.39
CA LEU A 64 -18.89 0.42 -8.47
C LEU A 64 -18.08 0.82 -9.70
N PHE A 65 -17.37 -0.12 -10.29
CA PHE A 65 -16.73 0.03 -11.59
C PHE A 65 -17.25 -1.04 -12.55
N PHE A 66 -17.63 -0.62 -13.75
CA PHE A 66 -18.20 -1.48 -14.79
C PHE A 66 -17.18 -1.72 -15.89
N PHE A 67 -17.01 -2.97 -16.26
CA PHE A 67 -15.98 -3.43 -17.19
C PHE A 67 -16.59 -4.31 -18.29
N ASN A 68 -15.86 -4.46 -19.39
CA ASN A 68 -16.00 -5.64 -20.21
C ASN A 68 -15.55 -6.86 -19.39
N ASN A 69 -16.27 -7.98 -19.55
CA ASN A 69 -16.04 -9.18 -18.73
C ASN A 69 -14.58 -9.65 -18.74
N LYS A 70 -13.93 -9.61 -19.92
CA LYS A 70 -12.51 -10.00 -20.11
C LYS A 70 -11.51 -9.16 -19.32
N GLU A 71 -11.90 -7.96 -18.90
CA GLU A 71 -11.02 -7.05 -18.14
C GLU A 71 -11.10 -7.29 -16.61
N ILE A 72 -12.10 -8.02 -16.13
CA ILE A 72 -12.29 -8.29 -14.69
C ILE A 72 -11.06 -8.94 -14.04
N PRO A 73 -10.40 -9.96 -14.62
CA PRO A 73 -9.20 -10.55 -14.01
C PRO A 73 -8.04 -9.57 -13.85
N LYS A 74 -7.81 -8.71 -14.87
CA LYS A 74 -6.77 -7.68 -14.82
C LYS A 74 -7.12 -6.60 -13.79
N ALA A 75 -8.37 -6.15 -13.77
CA ALA A 75 -8.85 -5.15 -12.80
C ALA A 75 -8.69 -5.64 -11.35
N ILE A 76 -8.95 -6.92 -11.07
CA ILE A 76 -8.72 -7.54 -9.76
C ILE A 76 -7.24 -7.42 -9.34
N LYS A 77 -6.31 -7.71 -10.24
CA LYS A 77 -4.87 -7.61 -9.96
C LYS A 77 -4.47 -6.17 -9.64
N ALA A 78 -4.94 -5.21 -10.44
CA ALA A 78 -4.66 -3.79 -10.25
C ALA A 78 -5.27 -3.24 -8.95
N LEU A 79 -6.53 -3.57 -8.63
CA LEU A 79 -7.23 -3.10 -7.45
C LEU A 79 -6.61 -3.59 -6.13
N LYS A 80 -5.90 -4.72 -6.12
CA LYS A 80 -5.15 -5.18 -4.95
C LYS A 80 -4.02 -4.23 -4.55
N LYS A 81 -3.56 -3.38 -5.47
CA LYS A 81 -2.50 -2.39 -5.25
C LYS A 81 -3.01 -1.01 -4.83
N VAL A 82 -4.33 -0.84 -4.64
CA VAL A 82 -4.92 0.46 -4.25
C VAL A 82 -5.19 0.51 -2.76
N PHE A 83 -4.51 1.42 -2.06
CA PHE A 83 -4.78 1.70 -0.65
C PHE A 83 -6.16 2.33 -0.46
N GLY A 84 -6.81 2.01 0.66
CA GLY A 84 -8.16 2.47 0.97
C GLY A 84 -9.26 1.48 0.57
N ILE A 85 -8.93 0.40 -0.14
CA ILE A 85 -9.84 -0.71 -0.42
C ILE A 85 -9.69 -1.78 0.67
N TYR A 86 -10.78 -2.14 1.35
CA TYR A 86 -10.80 -3.27 2.28
C TYR A 86 -11.01 -4.60 1.57
N SER A 87 -12.00 -4.62 0.68
CA SER A 87 -12.32 -5.78 -0.15
C SER A 87 -13.09 -5.35 -1.39
N PHE A 88 -13.17 -6.23 -2.36
CA PHE A 88 -14.01 -6.03 -3.54
C PHE A 88 -14.61 -7.35 -4.01
N ASN A 89 -15.69 -7.25 -4.79
CA ASN A 89 -16.49 -8.37 -5.23
C ASN A 89 -16.77 -8.20 -6.72
N PRO A 90 -16.24 -9.08 -7.59
CA PRO A 90 -16.81 -9.23 -8.93
C PRO A 90 -18.28 -9.61 -8.78
N ALA A 91 -19.19 -8.92 -9.47
CA ALA A 91 -20.61 -9.08 -9.26
C ALA A 91 -21.41 -8.90 -10.54
N LEU A 92 -22.64 -9.44 -10.52
CA LEU A 92 -23.71 -9.16 -11.47
C LEU A 92 -24.68 -8.16 -10.84
N ARG A 93 -25.08 -7.15 -11.57
CA ARG A 93 -26.13 -6.21 -11.15
C ARG A 93 -27.46 -6.58 -11.78
N THR A 94 -28.53 -6.50 -10.99
CA THR A 94 -29.92 -6.60 -11.44
C THR A 94 -30.78 -5.59 -10.69
N SER A 95 -32.07 -5.46 -11.06
CA SER A 95 -33.01 -4.66 -10.28
C SER A 95 -33.23 -5.27 -8.90
N ASN A 96 -33.82 -4.50 -7.98
CA ASN A 96 -34.16 -4.96 -6.63
C ASN A 96 -35.43 -5.85 -6.59
N LYS A 97 -36.13 -6.10 -7.74
CA LYS A 97 -37.31 -6.97 -7.78
C LYS A 97 -36.91 -8.42 -7.52
N ILE A 98 -37.60 -9.13 -6.63
CA ILE A 98 -37.27 -10.50 -6.21
C ILE A 98 -37.18 -11.44 -7.43
N LYS A 99 -38.11 -11.32 -8.40
CA LYS A 99 -38.09 -12.09 -9.64
C LYS A 99 -36.75 -12.00 -10.35
N ASN A 100 -36.22 -10.77 -10.55
CA ASN A 100 -34.99 -10.52 -11.27
C ASN A 100 -33.75 -10.98 -10.46
N ILE A 101 -33.82 -10.92 -9.11
CA ILE A 101 -32.80 -11.49 -8.23
C ILE A 101 -32.73 -13.00 -8.40
N ILE A 102 -33.88 -13.70 -8.40
CA ILE A 102 -33.97 -15.13 -8.56
C ILE A 102 -33.45 -15.57 -9.95
N GLU A 103 -33.85 -14.89 -11.01
CA GLU A 103 -33.35 -15.17 -12.38
C GLU A 103 -31.82 -15.13 -12.43
N LYS A 104 -31.20 -14.11 -11.81
CA LYS A 104 -29.74 -14.01 -11.74
C LYS A 104 -29.10 -15.06 -10.84
N LEU A 105 -29.76 -15.47 -9.74
CA LEU A 105 -29.29 -16.55 -8.88
C LEU A 105 -29.27 -17.90 -9.63
N ILE A 106 -30.32 -18.20 -10.40
CA ILE A 106 -30.40 -19.41 -11.24
C ILE A 106 -29.25 -19.37 -12.26
N LEU A 107 -29.05 -18.25 -12.96
CA LEU A 107 -27.96 -18.09 -13.93
C LEU A 107 -26.57 -18.35 -13.30
N VAL A 108 -26.33 -17.85 -12.10
CA VAL A 108 -25.09 -18.13 -11.35
C VAL A 108 -25.03 -19.58 -10.93
N GLY A 109 -26.15 -20.14 -10.42
CA GLY A 109 -26.27 -21.54 -10.00
C GLY A 109 -25.91 -22.51 -11.09
N GLN A 110 -26.40 -22.31 -12.33
CA GLN A 110 -26.07 -23.12 -13.51
C GLN A 110 -24.56 -23.26 -13.75
N LYS A 111 -23.76 -22.27 -13.35
CA LYS A 111 -22.31 -22.26 -13.59
C LYS A 111 -21.49 -22.89 -12.46
N ILE A 112 -21.99 -22.86 -11.21
CA ILE A 112 -21.17 -23.24 -10.05
C ILE A 112 -21.66 -24.44 -9.28
N LEU A 113 -22.97 -24.81 -9.40
CA LEU A 113 -23.55 -25.90 -8.63
C LEU A 113 -23.29 -27.23 -9.30
N LYS A 114 -22.95 -28.23 -8.48
CA LYS A 114 -22.72 -29.61 -8.86
C LYS A 114 -23.58 -30.55 -8.04
N LYS A 115 -23.71 -31.81 -8.51
CA LYS A 115 -24.45 -32.85 -7.82
C LYS A 115 -23.93 -33.07 -6.41
N GLY A 116 -24.82 -33.01 -5.43
CA GLY A 116 -24.50 -33.19 -4.01
C GLY A 116 -23.98 -31.97 -3.28
N ASP A 117 -23.81 -30.78 -3.94
CA ASP A 117 -23.36 -29.58 -3.28
C ASP A 117 -24.30 -29.13 -2.17
N THR A 118 -23.69 -28.56 -1.11
CA THR A 118 -24.42 -27.80 -0.12
C THR A 118 -24.25 -26.31 -0.38
N PHE A 119 -25.31 -25.52 -0.18
CA PHE A 119 -25.25 -24.09 -0.45
C PHE A 119 -25.95 -23.24 0.60
N ALA A 120 -25.59 -21.93 0.63
CA ALA A 120 -26.31 -20.93 1.40
C ALA A 120 -26.41 -19.60 0.65
N LEU A 121 -27.51 -18.88 0.88
CA LEU A 121 -27.68 -17.50 0.48
C LEU A 121 -27.35 -16.58 1.66
N ARG A 122 -26.48 -15.59 1.42
CA ARG A 122 -26.09 -14.56 2.38
C ARG A 122 -26.62 -13.22 1.90
N VAL A 123 -27.77 -12.82 2.42
CA VAL A 123 -28.48 -11.64 1.96
C VAL A 123 -28.23 -10.46 2.88
N LYS A 124 -27.83 -9.31 2.32
CA LYS A 124 -27.74 -8.01 2.99
C LYS A 124 -28.63 -7.01 2.26
N ARG A 125 -29.37 -6.21 3.03
CA ARG A 125 -30.26 -5.19 2.48
C ARG A 125 -30.03 -3.85 3.18
N SER A 126 -30.03 -2.80 2.39
CA SER A 126 -29.95 -1.42 2.88
C SER A 126 -31.00 -0.57 2.17
N GLY A 127 -31.76 0.20 2.94
CA GLY A 127 -32.90 1.00 2.47
C GLY A 127 -34.25 0.34 2.74
N LYS A 128 -35.32 1.04 2.36
CA LYS A 128 -36.73 0.56 2.51
C LYS A 128 -37.11 -0.26 1.27
N HIS A 129 -37.66 -1.45 1.49
CA HIS A 129 -38.15 -2.37 0.45
C HIS A 129 -39.35 -3.12 1.00
N GLU A 130 -40.24 -3.59 0.15
CA GLU A 130 -41.47 -4.33 0.50
C GLU A 130 -41.19 -5.75 1.03
N TYR A 131 -39.97 -6.19 1.05
CA TYR A 131 -39.52 -7.52 1.46
C TYR A 131 -38.33 -7.44 2.41
N THR A 132 -38.10 -8.50 3.17
CA THR A 132 -36.98 -8.65 4.10
C THR A 132 -35.79 -9.39 3.44
N SER A 133 -34.64 -9.38 4.10
CA SER A 133 -33.49 -10.22 3.68
C SER A 133 -33.82 -11.72 3.78
N HIS A 134 -34.69 -12.10 4.72
CA HIS A 134 -35.16 -13.47 4.91
C HIS A 134 -36.02 -13.93 3.74
N ASP A 135 -36.93 -13.08 3.25
CA ASP A 135 -37.81 -13.41 2.11
C ASP A 135 -36.99 -13.74 0.86
N ILE A 136 -35.93 -12.94 0.60
CA ILE A 136 -35.03 -13.22 -0.53
C ILE A 136 -34.27 -14.53 -0.32
N ALA A 137 -33.82 -14.83 0.91
CA ALA A 137 -33.07 -16.05 1.20
C ALA A 137 -33.96 -17.29 1.03
N VAL A 138 -35.21 -17.26 1.53
CA VAL A 138 -36.16 -18.34 1.42
C VAL A 138 -36.59 -18.59 -0.04
N LYS A 139 -37.11 -17.52 -0.71
CA LYS A 139 -37.58 -17.64 -2.10
C LYS A 139 -36.46 -17.98 -3.08
N GLY A 140 -35.27 -17.41 -2.89
CA GLY A 140 -34.09 -17.67 -3.71
C GLY A 140 -33.54 -19.07 -3.47
N GLY A 141 -33.52 -19.55 -2.22
CA GLY A 141 -33.12 -20.92 -1.86
C GLY A 141 -34.04 -21.95 -2.47
N GLN A 142 -35.35 -21.77 -2.34
CA GLN A 142 -36.36 -22.63 -2.93
C GLN A 142 -36.23 -22.67 -4.46
N ALA A 143 -36.09 -21.51 -5.10
CA ALA A 143 -35.91 -21.45 -6.56
C ALA A 143 -34.66 -22.20 -7.04
N ILE A 144 -33.55 -22.17 -6.30
CA ILE A 144 -32.37 -22.99 -6.62
C ILE A 144 -32.69 -24.48 -6.52
N ILE A 145 -33.33 -24.94 -5.46
CA ILE A 145 -33.68 -26.34 -5.29
C ILE A 145 -34.60 -26.81 -6.42
N ASP A 146 -35.63 -26.02 -6.75
CA ASP A 146 -36.64 -26.38 -7.76
C ASP A 146 -36.05 -26.43 -9.18
N ASN A 147 -35.13 -25.48 -9.51
CA ASN A 147 -34.51 -25.45 -10.83
C ASN A 147 -33.41 -26.52 -11.02
N PHE A 148 -32.81 -27.00 -9.92
CA PHE A 148 -31.70 -27.95 -9.97
C PHE A 148 -32.00 -29.27 -9.26
N LYS A 149 -33.23 -29.76 -9.29
CA LYS A 149 -33.68 -31.00 -8.64
C LYS A 149 -32.76 -32.20 -8.90
N ARG A 150 -32.25 -32.31 -10.14
CA ARG A 150 -31.33 -33.40 -10.55
C ARG A 150 -29.98 -33.37 -9.86
N LEU A 151 -29.60 -32.25 -9.25
CA LEU A 151 -28.33 -32.08 -8.57
C LEU A 151 -28.37 -32.53 -7.11
N ASN A 152 -29.53 -32.84 -6.54
CA ASN A 152 -29.69 -33.27 -5.13
C ASN A 152 -28.98 -32.28 -4.15
N LEU A 153 -29.28 -31.01 -4.30
CA LEU A 153 -28.69 -29.93 -3.49
C LEU A 153 -29.29 -29.88 -2.09
N LYS A 154 -28.49 -29.48 -1.10
CA LYS A 154 -28.95 -29.28 0.28
C LYS A 154 -28.57 -27.89 0.77
N VAL A 155 -29.47 -27.27 1.55
CA VAL A 155 -29.17 -26.01 2.24
C VAL A 155 -28.34 -26.32 3.47
N ASN A 156 -27.19 -25.62 3.63
CA ASN A 156 -26.34 -25.66 4.83
C ASN A 156 -25.96 -24.27 5.21
N LEU A 157 -26.56 -23.72 6.29
CA LEU A 157 -26.34 -22.36 6.72
C LEU A 157 -25.02 -22.18 7.47
N SER A 158 -24.50 -23.23 8.10
CA SER A 158 -23.28 -23.13 8.92
C SER A 158 -22.01 -23.26 8.07
N ASN A 159 -21.88 -24.33 7.32
CA ASN A 159 -20.70 -24.63 6.50
C ASN A 159 -21.05 -25.07 5.07
N PRO A 160 -21.58 -24.18 4.22
CA PRO A 160 -21.95 -24.51 2.86
C PRO A 160 -20.72 -24.61 1.95
N MET A 161 -20.74 -25.56 1.01
CA MET A 161 -19.72 -25.66 -0.06
C MET A 161 -19.79 -24.46 -1.01
N LYS A 162 -21.00 -23.96 -1.30
CA LYS A 162 -21.24 -22.81 -2.18
C LYS A 162 -21.97 -21.68 -1.45
N LYS A 163 -21.44 -20.47 -1.56
CA LYS A 163 -22.03 -19.25 -0.95
C LYS A 163 -22.46 -18.30 -2.05
N PHE A 164 -23.74 -17.95 -2.05
CA PHE A 164 -24.27 -16.87 -2.87
C PHE A 164 -24.45 -15.66 -1.99
N TYR A 165 -23.83 -14.57 -2.36
CA TYR A 165 -24.01 -13.28 -1.68
C TYR A 165 -24.93 -12.41 -2.50
N ILE A 166 -25.92 -11.82 -1.84
CA ILE A 166 -26.88 -10.90 -2.43
C ILE A 166 -26.87 -9.63 -1.60
N GLU A 167 -26.57 -8.51 -2.24
CA GLU A 167 -26.58 -7.22 -1.57
C GLU A 167 -27.56 -6.28 -2.27
N VAL A 168 -28.69 -5.95 -1.62
CA VAL A 168 -29.72 -5.06 -2.14
C VAL A 168 -29.47 -3.65 -1.64
N ARG A 169 -29.36 -2.68 -2.57
CA ARG A 169 -29.12 -1.27 -2.26
C ARG A 169 -29.94 -0.35 -3.18
N GLY A 170 -30.93 0.31 -2.62
CA GLY A 170 -31.84 1.15 -3.39
C GLY A 170 -32.50 0.32 -4.50
N ASP A 171 -32.39 0.76 -5.75
CA ASP A 171 -33.08 0.16 -6.89
C ASP A 171 -32.36 -1.07 -7.46
N PHE A 172 -31.20 -1.43 -6.95
CA PHE A 172 -30.36 -2.50 -7.50
C PHE A 172 -29.98 -3.56 -6.49
N SER A 173 -29.74 -4.75 -7.02
CA SER A 173 -29.15 -5.89 -6.30
C SER A 173 -27.87 -6.34 -6.97
N TYR A 174 -26.90 -6.76 -6.15
CA TYR A 174 -25.58 -7.23 -6.57
C TYR A 174 -25.41 -8.66 -6.11
N ILE A 175 -25.17 -9.57 -7.06
CA ILE A 175 -25.03 -11.01 -6.81
C ILE A 175 -23.60 -11.42 -7.11
N TYR A 176 -22.95 -12.06 -6.16
CA TYR A 176 -21.56 -12.49 -6.26
C TYR A 176 -21.31 -13.74 -5.42
N THR A 177 -20.26 -14.48 -5.74
CA THR A 177 -19.88 -15.72 -5.03
C THR A 177 -18.56 -15.58 -4.29
N LYS A 178 -17.79 -14.52 -4.57
CA LYS A 178 -16.46 -14.32 -4.02
C LYS A 178 -16.29 -12.94 -3.38
N ILE A 179 -15.62 -12.93 -2.23
CA ILE A 179 -15.16 -11.72 -1.54
C ILE A 179 -13.64 -11.73 -1.57
N ILE A 180 -13.05 -10.80 -2.30
CA ILE A 180 -11.60 -10.66 -2.41
C ILE A 180 -11.16 -9.57 -1.43
N LYS A 181 -10.48 -9.95 -0.37
CA LYS A 181 -9.86 -9.01 0.57
C LYS A 181 -8.56 -8.48 -0.02
N THR A 182 -8.26 -7.21 0.24
CA THR A 182 -6.94 -6.64 -0.05
C THR A 182 -6.00 -6.90 1.13
N GLU A 183 -4.72 -7.03 0.86
CA GLU A 183 -3.72 -7.25 1.91
C GLU A 183 -3.54 -6.01 2.79
N TRP A 184 -3.61 -4.82 2.20
CA TRP A 184 -3.14 -3.62 2.87
C TRP A 184 -4.24 -2.72 3.44
N GLY A 185 -5.41 -2.65 2.85
CA GLY A 185 -6.48 -1.74 3.30
C GLY A 185 -6.01 -0.30 3.41
N GLY A 186 -5.99 0.25 4.62
CA GLY A 186 -5.44 1.59 4.92
C GLY A 186 -6.32 2.74 4.44
N LEU A 187 -5.68 3.88 4.13
CA LEU A 187 -6.31 5.10 3.65
C LEU A 187 -5.90 5.41 2.20
N PRO A 188 -6.76 6.04 1.39
CA PRO A 188 -6.39 6.46 0.06
C PRO A 188 -5.26 7.49 0.10
N ILE A 189 -4.30 7.39 -0.82
CA ILE A 189 -3.20 8.35 -0.92
C ILE A 189 -3.75 9.72 -1.27
N GLU A 190 -3.38 10.74 -0.48
CA GLU A 190 -3.74 12.14 -0.66
C GLU A 190 -2.49 12.93 -1.08
N ARG A 191 -2.51 13.59 -2.24
CA ARG A 191 -1.37 14.33 -2.81
C ARG A 191 -0.87 15.51 -1.96
N ASN A 192 -1.61 15.93 -0.95
CA ASN A 192 -1.22 16.98 -0.02
C ASN A 192 -0.51 16.47 1.24
N LYS A 193 -0.32 15.16 1.39
CA LYS A 193 0.42 14.53 2.49
C LYS A 193 1.71 13.93 1.96
N LYS A 194 2.72 14.75 1.82
CA LYS A 194 3.98 14.42 1.19
C LYS A 194 5.07 14.15 2.23
N ILE A 195 5.85 13.08 2.02
CA ILE A 195 6.90 12.61 2.93
C ILE A 195 8.15 12.25 2.11
N LEU A 196 9.34 12.72 2.52
CA LEU A 196 10.61 12.18 2.04
C LEU A 196 10.85 10.80 2.63
N VAL A 197 11.42 9.90 1.85
CA VAL A 197 11.86 8.58 2.35
C VAL A 197 13.38 8.51 2.24
N SER A 198 14.04 8.39 3.38
CA SER A 198 15.48 8.14 3.46
C SER A 198 15.76 6.68 3.13
N ASP A 199 16.45 6.42 2.04
CA ASP A 199 16.79 5.06 1.61
C ASP A 199 18.30 4.90 1.47
N ILE A 200 18.87 3.94 2.19
CA ILE A 200 20.28 3.53 2.10
C ILE A 200 20.47 2.13 1.52
N GLY A 201 19.39 1.53 1.00
CA GLY A 201 19.41 0.20 0.40
C GLY A 201 18.80 -0.90 1.27
N ARG A 202 18.30 -0.57 2.45
CA ARG A 202 17.62 -1.52 3.34
C ARG A 202 16.17 -1.72 2.91
N LEU A 203 15.68 -2.95 2.97
CA LEU A 203 14.25 -3.22 2.77
C LEU A 203 13.39 -2.58 3.88
N ASP A 204 13.97 -2.31 5.04
CA ASP A 204 13.35 -1.59 6.14
C ASP A 204 12.99 -0.14 5.77
N ASP A 205 13.86 0.55 5.04
CA ASP A 205 13.61 1.93 4.56
C ASP A 205 12.44 1.94 3.58
N LEU A 206 12.43 0.97 2.67
CA LEU A 206 11.38 0.79 1.70
C LEU A 206 10.03 0.46 2.37
N LEU A 207 10.03 -0.47 3.35
CA LEU A 207 8.84 -0.82 4.12
C LEU A 207 8.32 0.38 4.92
N ALA A 208 9.20 1.18 5.52
CA ALA A 208 8.80 2.38 6.25
C ALA A 208 8.06 3.37 5.34
N GLY A 209 8.59 3.64 4.15
CA GLY A 209 7.91 4.46 3.14
C GLY A 209 6.57 3.86 2.72
N PHE A 210 6.53 2.56 2.44
CA PHE A 210 5.31 1.85 2.06
C PHE A 210 4.21 1.91 3.14
N LEU A 211 4.58 1.79 4.41
CA LEU A 211 3.62 1.91 5.51
C LEU A 211 3.03 3.32 5.63
N LEU A 212 3.79 4.37 5.31
CA LEU A 212 3.27 5.73 5.24
C LEU A 212 2.35 5.92 4.02
N MET A 213 2.65 5.30 2.87
CA MET A 213 1.70 5.26 1.75
C MET A 213 0.38 4.63 2.16
N ARG A 214 0.42 3.52 2.90
CA ARG A 214 -0.78 2.87 3.47
C ARG A 214 -1.57 3.80 4.40
N ARG A 215 -0.92 4.81 5.01
CA ARG A 215 -1.56 5.87 5.82
C ARG A 215 -2.03 7.07 5.01
N GLY A 216 -1.94 6.98 3.69
CA GLY A 216 -2.43 7.98 2.75
C GLY A 216 -1.39 9.04 2.38
N CYS A 217 -0.10 8.81 2.65
CA CYS A 217 0.97 9.72 2.27
C CYS A 217 1.46 9.44 0.84
N GLU A 218 1.79 10.49 0.11
CA GLU A 218 2.59 10.43 -1.10
C GLU A 218 4.07 10.46 -0.72
N VAL A 219 4.88 9.52 -1.24
CA VAL A 219 6.27 9.37 -0.86
C VAL A 219 7.22 9.84 -1.94
N TYR A 220 8.34 10.43 -1.52
CA TYR A 220 9.42 10.96 -2.35
C TYR A 220 10.74 10.29 -1.93
N PRO A 221 11.19 9.22 -2.61
CA PRO A 221 12.39 8.50 -2.24
C PRO A 221 13.66 9.27 -2.54
N ILE A 222 14.55 9.32 -1.55
CA ILE A 222 15.91 9.84 -1.67
C ILE A 222 16.86 8.67 -1.43
N LEU A 223 17.52 8.22 -2.49
CA LEU A 223 18.47 7.10 -2.45
C LEU A 223 19.87 7.63 -2.19
N PHE A 224 20.36 7.44 -0.99
CA PHE A 224 21.74 7.81 -0.62
C PHE A 224 22.71 6.74 -1.13
N GLN A 225 23.58 7.13 -2.05
CA GLN A 225 24.61 6.23 -2.56
C GLN A 225 25.82 6.27 -1.60
N LEU A 226 26.06 5.13 -0.95
CA LEU A 226 27.17 4.90 -0.01
C LEU A 226 28.24 3.93 -0.56
N ILE A 227 28.05 3.46 -1.79
CA ILE A 227 28.89 2.46 -2.46
C ILE A 227 29.14 2.89 -3.89
N LYS A 228 30.33 2.61 -4.41
CA LYS A 228 30.69 2.93 -5.80
C LYS A 228 30.02 2.02 -6.84
N ASP A 229 29.59 0.82 -6.45
CA ASP A 229 29.02 -0.16 -7.37
C ASP A 229 27.63 0.26 -7.89
N ASN A 230 27.53 0.46 -9.20
CA ASN A 230 26.29 0.82 -9.87
C ASN A 230 25.24 -0.33 -9.87
N ASN A 231 25.64 -1.59 -9.70
CA ASN A 231 24.69 -2.70 -9.66
C ASN A 231 23.82 -2.65 -8.41
N TYR A 232 24.38 -2.25 -7.27
CA TYR A 232 23.61 -1.98 -6.06
C TYR A 232 22.53 -0.92 -6.29
N PHE A 233 22.90 0.15 -6.99
CA PHE A 233 21.95 1.21 -7.28
C PHE A 233 20.81 0.73 -8.19
N LYS A 234 21.12 -0.05 -9.23
CA LYS A 234 20.12 -0.66 -10.13
C LYS A 234 19.14 -1.56 -9.38
N SER A 235 19.61 -2.38 -8.46
CA SER A 235 18.76 -3.24 -7.61
C SER A 235 17.83 -2.44 -6.72
N ARG A 236 18.33 -1.36 -6.09
CA ARG A 236 17.49 -0.44 -5.29
C ARG A 236 16.43 0.25 -6.13
N LEU A 237 16.80 0.69 -7.33
CA LEU A 237 15.86 1.28 -8.27
C LEU A 237 14.78 0.28 -8.70
N SER A 238 15.14 -0.99 -8.89
CA SER A 238 14.18 -2.08 -9.15
C SER A 238 13.19 -2.27 -7.99
N ASN A 239 13.66 -2.22 -6.74
CA ASN A 239 12.80 -2.27 -5.58
C ASN A 239 11.75 -1.13 -5.57
N TRP A 240 12.18 0.11 -5.89
CA TRP A 240 11.26 1.24 -5.97
C TRP A 240 10.29 1.15 -7.15
N LYS A 241 10.64 0.46 -8.24
CA LYS A 241 9.70 0.13 -9.33
C LYS A 241 8.55 -0.75 -8.83
N GLU A 242 8.84 -1.72 -7.96
CA GLU A 242 7.78 -2.54 -7.34
C GLU A 242 6.84 -1.70 -6.45
N ILE A 243 7.39 -0.78 -5.64
CA ILE A 243 6.61 0.15 -4.82
C ILE A 243 5.78 1.11 -5.66
N ALA A 244 6.34 1.59 -6.76
CA ALA A 244 5.68 2.50 -7.66
C ALA A 244 4.34 1.97 -8.19
N ASN A 245 4.18 0.65 -8.26
CA ASN A 245 2.89 0.03 -8.60
C ASN A 245 1.74 0.39 -7.65
N TYR A 246 2.03 0.86 -6.45
CA TYR A 246 1.05 1.32 -5.46
C TYR A 246 0.85 2.83 -5.44
N CYS A 247 1.67 3.58 -6.18
CA CYS A 247 1.61 5.04 -6.24
C CYS A 247 0.46 5.52 -7.13
N VAL A 248 0.02 6.75 -6.88
CA VAL A 248 -1.04 7.42 -7.63
C VAL A 248 -0.53 8.69 -8.33
N ASN A 249 0.72 8.66 -8.75
CA ASN A 249 1.39 9.73 -9.47
C ASN A 249 1.92 9.20 -10.81
N TYR A 250 1.76 9.97 -11.89
CA TYR A 250 2.29 9.61 -13.22
C TYR A 250 3.80 9.78 -13.28
N ASP A 251 4.34 10.75 -12.54
CA ASP A 251 5.76 11.03 -12.47
C ASP A 251 6.32 10.58 -11.12
N PHE A 252 6.47 9.27 -10.95
CA PHE A 252 7.15 8.75 -9.77
C PHE A 252 8.66 8.90 -9.96
N ILE A 253 9.23 9.88 -9.28
CA ILE A 253 10.64 10.24 -9.36
C ILE A 253 11.36 9.75 -8.12
N VAL A 254 12.47 9.07 -8.33
CA VAL A 254 13.44 8.70 -7.31
C VAL A 254 14.64 9.63 -7.45
N ARG A 255 15.15 10.14 -6.34
CA ARG A 255 16.30 11.04 -6.34
C ARG A 255 17.52 10.35 -5.75
N LYS A 256 18.64 10.46 -6.42
CA LYS A 256 19.91 9.89 -6.00
C LYS A 256 20.82 11.00 -5.46
N VAL A 257 21.33 10.79 -4.25
CA VAL A 257 22.31 11.67 -3.60
C VAL A 257 23.57 10.87 -3.29
N ASN A 258 24.71 11.29 -3.82
CA ASN A 258 25.97 10.58 -3.63
C ASN A 258 26.68 11.05 -2.36
N LEU A 259 26.59 10.28 -1.29
CA LEU A 259 27.30 10.55 -0.03
C LEU A 259 28.61 9.77 0.12
N PHE A 260 28.96 8.93 -0.85
CA PHE A 260 30.16 8.09 -0.76
C PHE A 260 31.42 8.89 -0.41
N LYS A 261 31.69 9.96 -1.16
CA LYS A 261 32.87 10.81 -0.95
C LYS A 261 32.91 11.47 0.42
N ILE A 262 31.74 11.90 0.96
CA ILE A 262 31.66 12.51 2.29
C ILE A 262 32.03 11.47 3.34
N ILE A 263 31.44 10.28 3.27
CA ILE A 263 31.69 9.23 4.27
C ILE A 263 33.10 8.67 4.16
N GLU A 264 33.67 8.54 2.95
CA GLU A 264 35.08 8.17 2.74
C GLU A 264 36.04 9.20 3.36
N ARG A 265 35.73 10.49 3.22
CA ARG A 265 36.51 11.57 3.88
C ARG A 265 36.40 11.46 5.39
N VAL A 266 35.18 11.32 5.92
CA VAL A 266 34.94 11.14 7.37
C VAL A 266 35.73 9.93 7.87
N GLU A 267 35.71 8.81 7.15
CA GLU A 267 36.47 7.64 7.52
C GLU A 267 37.98 7.91 7.66
N LYS A 268 38.55 8.67 6.74
CA LYS A 268 40.00 8.97 6.74
C LYS A 268 40.42 9.86 7.92
N ILE A 269 39.59 10.81 8.31
CA ILE A 269 39.95 11.78 9.38
C ILE A 269 39.53 11.32 10.78
N LEU A 270 38.62 10.35 10.86
CA LEU A 270 38.02 9.89 12.11
C LEU A 270 39.00 8.98 12.89
N LYS A 271 39.47 9.44 14.05
CA LYS A 271 40.30 8.62 14.94
C LYS A 271 39.52 7.42 15.51
N LYS A 272 38.26 7.64 15.90
CA LYS A 272 37.39 6.62 16.49
C LYS A 272 36.35 6.15 15.47
N LYS A 273 36.69 5.13 14.69
CA LYS A 273 35.84 4.57 13.61
C LYS A 273 34.45 4.14 14.07
N LYS A 274 34.26 3.85 15.35
CA LYS A 274 32.96 3.44 15.91
C LYS A 274 31.83 4.46 15.67
N TYR A 275 32.16 5.74 15.47
CA TYR A 275 31.17 6.80 15.23
C TYR A 275 30.70 6.93 13.77
N ILE A 276 31.31 6.20 12.83
CA ILE A 276 31.06 6.42 11.39
C ILE A 276 29.59 6.20 10.99
N CYS A 277 28.91 5.18 11.55
CA CYS A 277 27.50 4.91 11.27
C CYS A 277 26.60 6.02 11.79
N ALA A 278 26.85 6.51 13.01
CA ALA A 278 26.10 7.61 13.60
C ALA A 278 26.29 8.92 12.79
N ILE A 279 27.54 9.23 12.40
CA ILE A 279 27.85 10.39 11.56
C ILE A 279 27.17 10.25 10.20
N CYS A 280 27.24 9.09 9.56
CA CYS A 280 26.55 8.84 8.27
C CYS A 280 25.03 9.11 8.39
N ARG A 281 24.42 8.70 9.51
CA ARG A 281 23.02 8.98 9.78
C ARG A 281 22.73 10.47 9.92
N LEU A 282 23.57 11.20 10.69
CA LEU A 282 23.42 12.64 10.87
C LEU A 282 23.58 13.38 9.54
N VAL A 283 24.57 13.03 8.71
CA VAL A 283 24.76 13.60 7.36
C VAL A 283 23.51 13.41 6.50
N ARG A 284 22.90 12.22 6.51
CA ARG A 284 21.66 11.97 5.74
C ARG A 284 20.51 12.84 6.23
N LEU A 285 20.30 12.91 7.53
CA LEU A 285 19.19 13.70 8.11
C LEU A 285 19.38 15.19 7.88
N GLU A 286 20.62 15.68 7.98
CA GLU A 286 20.96 17.07 7.65
C GLU A 286 20.74 17.35 6.17
N SER A 287 21.21 16.48 5.27
CA SER A 287 20.94 16.57 3.83
C SER A 287 19.45 16.67 3.53
N LEU A 288 18.61 15.81 4.13
CA LEU A 288 17.17 15.87 3.93
C LEU A 288 16.55 17.15 4.50
N SER A 289 17.06 17.64 5.62
CA SER A 289 16.58 18.89 6.23
C SER A 289 16.93 20.11 5.37
N ILE A 290 18.12 20.14 4.79
CA ILE A 290 18.55 21.18 3.84
C ILE A 290 17.68 21.12 2.57
N MET A 291 17.49 19.95 1.99
CA MET A 291 16.61 19.76 0.83
C MET A 291 15.21 20.31 1.06
N LEU A 292 14.66 20.15 2.26
CA LEU A 292 13.32 20.64 2.60
C LEU A 292 13.27 22.16 2.86
N LYS A 293 14.38 22.78 3.29
CA LYS A 293 14.45 24.22 3.56
C LYS A 293 14.75 25.04 2.31
N GLU A 294 15.70 24.57 1.50
CA GLU A 294 16.32 25.35 0.42
C GLU A 294 15.87 24.90 -0.97
N SER A 295 14.93 23.95 -1.05
CA SER A 295 14.64 23.32 -2.32
C SER A 295 13.90 24.21 -3.31
N ASN A 296 14.57 24.54 -4.39
CA ASN A 296 13.96 24.88 -5.68
C ASN A 296 13.43 23.64 -6.42
N ILE A 297 13.42 22.48 -5.74
CA ILE A 297 12.95 21.21 -6.32
C ILE A 297 11.43 21.24 -6.38
N GLU A 298 10.90 21.07 -7.55
CA GLU A 298 9.46 21.04 -7.80
C GLU A 298 8.77 20.04 -6.86
N ASN A 299 7.67 20.45 -6.24
CA ASN A 299 6.84 19.67 -5.31
C ASN A 299 7.43 19.46 -3.89
N PHE A 300 8.60 19.99 -3.53
CA PHE A 300 9.13 19.85 -2.17
C PHE A 300 8.52 20.86 -1.19
N ASP A 301 7.95 21.95 -1.67
CA ASP A 301 7.29 23.01 -0.89
C ASP A 301 6.24 22.51 0.12
N ARG A 302 5.63 21.35 -0.17
CA ARG A 302 4.57 20.74 0.65
C ARG A 302 4.99 19.52 1.44
N ILE A 303 6.25 19.12 1.38
CA ILE A 303 6.74 18.01 2.18
C ILE A 303 6.87 18.44 3.64
N ARG A 304 6.39 17.62 4.58
CA ARG A 304 6.29 17.98 6.00
C ARG A 304 6.91 16.94 6.94
N GLY A 305 7.68 16.02 6.42
CA GLY A 305 8.35 15.01 7.26
C GLY A 305 9.21 14.05 6.48
N ILE A 306 9.97 13.27 7.22
CA ILE A 306 10.95 12.32 6.74
C ILE A 306 10.54 10.93 7.25
N SER A 307 10.64 9.91 6.41
CA SER A 307 10.53 8.51 6.78
C SER A 307 11.90 7.89 6.91
N ASP A 308 12.15 7.18 8.00
CA ASP A 308 13.37 6.41 8.25
C ASP A 308 13.00 4.97 8.63
N GLY A 309 13.70 3.99 8.07
CA GLY A 309 13.51 2.56 8.31
C GLY A 309 14.22 2.05 9.58
N VAL A 310 14.33 2.88 10.61
CA VAL A 310 14.93 2.47 11.87
C VAL A 310 14.05 1.46 12.60
N SER A 311 14.69 0.39 13.08
CA SER A 311 14.11 -0.66 13.91
C SER A 311 14.96 -0.86 15.16
N LEU A 312 14.32 -1.23 16.27
CA LEU A 312 15.02 -1.67 17.50
C LEU A 312 15.51 -3.12 17.40
N ASN A 313 15.16 -3.81 16.33
CA ASN A 313 15.59 -5.20 16.10
C ASN A 313 16.83 -5.23 15.21
N LYS A 314 17.68 -6.25 15.41
CA LYS A 314 18.88 -6.53 14.60
C LYS A 314 18.51 -7.11 13.23
N ILE A 315 17.90 -6.34 12.33
CA ILE A 315 17.54 -6.84 11.00
C ILE A 315 18.51 -6.37 9.94
N SER A 316 19.17 -5.23 10.15
CA SER A 316 19.96 -4.58 9.11
C SER A 316 21.41 -4.36 9.51
N VAL A 317 22.27 -4.24 8.47
CA VAL A 317 23.70 -4.01 8.63
C VAL A 317 24.01 -2.65 9.25
N CYS A 318 23.08 -1.69 9.19
CA CYS A 318 23.36 -0.31 9.57
C CYS A 318 22.18 0.37 10.27
N PRO A 319 22.30 0.71 11.53
CA PRO A 319 23.17 0.17 12.56
C PRO A 319 22.66 -1.18 13.08
N ASP A 320 23.55 -2.01 13.64
CA ASP A 320 23.17 -3.33 14.19
C ASP A 320 22.24 -3.21 15.39
N GLU A 321 22.42 -2.16 16.18
CA GLU A 321 21.59 -1.83 17.34
C GLU A 321 21.31 -0.34 17.32
N VAL A 322 20.03 0.01 17.44
CA VAL A 322 19.60 1.39 17.64
C VAL A 322 19.05 1.48 19.05
N ASP A 323 19.78 2.11 19.94
CA ASP A 323 19.27 2.48 21.24
C ASP A 323 18.41 3.74 21.18
N LEU A 324 17.71 4.04 22.27
CA LEU A 324 16.84 5.21 22.34
C LEU A 324 17.65 6.53 22.28
N GLU A 325 18.88 6.53 22.76
CA GLU A 325 19.78 7.70 22.72
C GLU A 325 20.17 8.02 21.29
N SER A 326 20.50 6.99 20.48
CA SER A 326 20.77 7.14 19.04
C SER A 326 19.56 7.66 18.27
N ILE A 327 18.35 7.28 18.68
CA ILE A 327 17.11 7.82 18.08
C ILE A 327 16.94 9.29 18.44
N ALA A 328 17.25 9.69 19.66
CA ALA A 328 17.18 11.08 20.09
C ALA A 328 18.08 12.01 19.24
N LEU A 329 19.20 11.50 18.71
CA LEU A 329 20.05 12.24 17.77
C LEU A 329 19.33 12.74 16.53
N ASN A 330 18.26 12.06 16.10
CA ASN A 330 17.47 12.49 14.94
C ASN A 330 16.96 13.92 15.08
N TYR A 331 16.63 14.33 16.29
CA TYR A 331 16.03 15.64 16.56
C TYR A 331 17.06 16.76 16.78
N LEU A 332 18.36 16.44 16.79
CA LEU A 332 19.42 17.43 16.91
C LEU A 332 19.67 18.20 15.59
N PHE A 333 19.47 17.52 14.46
CA PHE A 333 19.82 18.03 13.14
C PHE A 333 18.62 18.15 12.19
N SER A 334 17.45 17.61 12.57
CA SER A 334 16.24 17.76 11.77
C SER A 334 15.22 18.68 12.46
N THR A 335 14.76 19.69 11.74
CA THR A 335 13.63 20.55 12.14
C THR A 335 12.28 19.96 11.67
N TYR A 336 12.31 18.87 10.92
CA TYR A 336 11.15 18.17 10.39
C TYR A 336 10.86 16.90 11.18
N PRO A 337 9.59 16.51 11.36
CA PRO A 337 9.23 15.25 12.00
C PRO A 337 9.85 14.06 11.27
N ILE A 338 10.46 13.13 12.03
CA ILE A 338 11.00 11.87 11.51
C ILE A 338 10.05 10.75 11.92
N PHE A 339 9.48 10.07 10.94
CA PHE A 339 8.58 8.93 11.15
C PHE A 339 9.37 7.63 11.02
N THR A 340 9.25 6.78 12.03
CA THR A 340 9.88 5.46 12.12
C THR A 340 8.80 4.36 12.22
N PRO A 341 8.04 4.08 11.15
CA PRO A 341 6.83 3.24 11.24
C PRO A 341 7.08 1.80 11.64
N ILE A 342 8.32 1.32 11.54
CA ILE A 342 8.69 -0.07 11.84
C ILE A 342 9.42 -0.25 13.17
N ILE A 343 9.65 0.80 13.94
CA ILE A 343 10.54 0.82 15.10
C ILE A 343 10.20 -0.26 16.14
N GLY A 344 8.93 -0.53 16.37
CA GLY A 344 8.44 -1.53 17.33
C GLY A 344 8.00 -2.86 16.69
N LEU A 345 8.35 -3.12 15.43
CA LEU A 345 7.96 -4.35 14.76
C LEU A 345 9.05 -5.43 14.93
N GLU A 346 8.63 -6.65 15.23
CA GLU A 346 9.50 -7.81 15.23
C GLU A 346 10.05 -8.11 13.82
N SER A 347 11.31 -8.61 13.74
CA SER A 347 12.00 -8.95 12.49
C SER A 347 11.16 -9.85 11.57
N LYS A 348 10.64 -10.95 12.12
CA LYS A 348 9.78 -11.90 11.36
C LYS A 348 8.54 -11.23 10.78
N LYS A 349 7.98 -10.23 11.46
CA LYS A 349 6.83 -9.48 10.98
C LYS A 349 7.22 -8.54 9.84
N VAL A 350 8.37 -7.89 9.94
CA VAL A 350 8.94 -7.03 8.89
C VAL A 350 9.19 -7.85 7.63
N GLU A 351 9.90 -8.97 7.72
CA GLU A 351 10.17 -9.89 6.59
C GLU A 351 8.87 -10.37 5.92
N LYS A 352 7.88 -10.79 6.72
CA LYS A 352 6.57 -11.20 6.22
C LYS A 352 5.82 -10.06 5.53
N MET A 353 5.97 -8.82 5.96
CA MET A 353 5.36 -7.67 5.30
C MET A 353 6.07 -7.35 4.00
N ILE A 354 7.39 -7.40 3.96
CA ILE A 354 8.19 -7.19 2.75
C ILE A 354 7.82 -8.22 1.68
N SER A 355 7.79 -9.50 2.00
CA SER A 355 7.42 -10.57 1.05
C SER A 355 6.00 -10.42 0.48
N LYS A 356 5.08 -9.81 1.21
CA LYS A 356 3.72 -9.52 0.75
C LYS A 356 3.61 -8.31 -0.19
N ILE A 357 4.59 -7.41 -0.17
CA ILE A 357 4.63 -6.29 -1.11
C ILE A 357 4.96 -6.81 -2.51
N SER A 358 6.08 -7.51 -2.63
CA SER A 358 6.51 -8.20 -3.85
C SER A 358 7.57 -9.26 -3.51
N GLU A 359 7.54 -10.39 -4.21
CA GLU A 359 8.57 -11.43 -4.14
C GLU A 359 9.84 -11.03 -4.89
N ASN A 360 9.80 -9.96 -5.70
CA ASN A 360 10.91 -9.46 -6.49
C ASN A 360 11.81 -8.48 -5.73
N LEU A 361 11.49 -8.15 -4.47
CA LEU A 361 12.29 -7.24 -3.66
C LEU A 361 13.61 -7.89 -3.26
N VAL A 362 14.71 -7.20 -3.57
CA VAL A 362 16.06 -7.66 -3.29
C VAL A 362 16.68 -6.86 -2.16
N ASN A 363 17.23 -7.55 -1.18
CA ASN A 363 18.01 -6.88 -0.14
C ASN A 363 19.34 -6.39 -0.71
N THR A 364 19.60 -5.09 -0.56
CA THR A 364 20.82 -4.42 -1.01
C THR A 364 21.58 -3.80 0.18
N ASP A 365 21.42 -4.39 1.35
CA ASP A 365 21.99 -3.92 2.60
C ASP A 365 23.47 -4.32 2.70
N TYR A 366 24.34 -3.47 2.16
CA TYR A 366 25.80 -3.61 2.26
C TYR A 366 26.43 -2.26 2.54
N CYS A 367 27.43 -2.22 3.43
CA CYS A 367 28.20 -1.03 3.74
C CYS A 367 29.67 -1.36 4.01
N GLN A 368 30.58 -0.81 3.18
CA GLN A 368 32.02 -1.00 3.35
C GLN A 368 32.60 -0.23 4.54
N PHE A 369 31.89 0.78 5.05
CA PHE A 369 32.33 1.65 6.14
C PHE A 369 31.90 1.13 7.53
N LYS A 370 31.18 0.02 7.61
CA LYS A 370 30.67 -0.51 8.88
C LYS A 370 31.81 -0.84 9.84
N PRO A 371 31.86 -0.21 11.04
CA PRO A 371 32.88 -0.51 12.06
C PRO A 371 32.55 -1.81 12.81
N LYS A 372 33.55 -2.44 13.41
CA LYS A 372 33.39 -3.64 14.25
C LYS A 372 32.63 -3.34 15.55
N ASN A 373 32.84 -2.16 16.13
CA ASN A 373 32.17 -1.69 17.35
C ASN A 373 31.39 -0.41 17.02
N GLN A 374 30.16 -0.33 17.47
CA GLN A 374 29.23 0.77 17.21
C GLN A 374 28.73 1.44 18.51
N GLU A 375 29.25 1.07 19.65
CA GLU A 375 28.90 1.72 20.91
C GLU A 375 29.33 3.20 20.89
N ILE A 376 28.38 4.09 21.08
CA ILE A 376 28.60 5.54 20.95
C ILE A 376 28.30 6.26 22.28
N ASN A 377 29.04 7.34 22.51
CA ASN A 377 28.70 8.36 23.50
C ASN A 377 28.09 9.55 22.76
N VAL A 378 26.87 9.93 23.11
CA VAL A 378 26.08 10.95 22.38
C VAL A 378 26.74 12.34 22.49
N GLU A 379 27.25 12.73 23.64
CA GLU A 379 27.88 14.06 23.83
C GLU A 379 29.20 14.16 23.05
N GLU A 380 29.99 13.09 23.08
CA GLU A 380 31.19 13.01 22.25
C GLU A 380 30.85 13.07 20.75
N LEU A 381 29.81 12.38 20.32
CA LEU A 381 29.35 12.40 18.93
C LEU A 381 28.90 13.81 18.50
N LYS A 382 28.16 14.55 19.34
CA LYS A 382 27.74 15.91 19.04
C LYS A 382 28.93 16.83 18.81
N THR A 383 29.91 16.77 19.71
CA THR A 383 31.14 17.59 19.61
C THR A 383 31.92 17.20 18.36
N LEU A 384 32.11 15.93 18.13
CA LEU A 384 32.81 15.39 16.98
C LEU A 384 32.15 15.80 15.66
N TYR A 385 30.81 15.62 15.54
CA TYR A 385 30.09 15.97 14.33
C TYR A 385 30.25 17.48 13.97
N LYS A 386 30.12 18.35 14.96
CA LYS A 386 30.35 19.81 14.76
C LYS A 386 31.75 20.10 14.28
N SER A 387 32.77 19.41 14.82
CA SER A 387 34.20 19.64 14.45
C SER A 387 34.52 19.19 13.02
N LEU A 388 33.70 18.29 12.42
CA LEU A 388 33.89 17.81 11.05
C LEU A 388 33.56 18.87 9.99
N ASN A 389 32.76 19.87 10.32
CA ASN A 389 32.34 20.99 9.44
C ASN A 389 31.89 20.50 8.03
N LEU A 390 30.87 19.62 7.96
CA LEU A 390 30.47 18.94 6.73
C LEU A 390 29.47 19.73 5.86
N ASN A 391 28.96 20.86 6.31
CA ASN A 391 27.88 21.61 5.66
C ASN A 391 28.17 21.95 4.20
N GLU A 392 29.35 22.47 3.87
CA GLU A 392 29.74 22.83 2.50
C GLU A 392 29.74 21.59 1.59
N PHE A 393 30.27 20.45 2.09
CA PHE A 393 30.30 19.20 1.32
C PHE A 393 28.92 18.63 1.10
N ILE A 394 28.01 18.77 2.09
CA ILE A 394 26.61 18.36 1.95
C ILE A 394 25.94 19.21 0.87
N LEU A 395 26.08 20.54 0.92
CA LEU A 395 25.50 21.45 -0.06
C LEU A 395 26.03 21.18 -1.48
N GLU A 396 27.34 20.97 -1.65
CA GLU A 396 27.93 20.61 -2.93
C GLU A 396 27.32 19.33 -3.52
N ASN A 397 27.10 18.30 -2.67
CA ASN A 397 26.47 17.05 -3.12
C ASN A 397 24.99 17.23 -3.45
N LEU A 398 24.29 18.10 -2.74
CA LEU A 398 22.88 18.38 -3.02
C LEU A 398 22.67 19.17 -4.32
N ASN A 399 23.66 19.95 -4.76
CA ASN A 399 23.64 20.60 -6.08
C ASN A 399 23.76 19.60 -7.25
N ASN A 400 24.18 18.36 -6.98
CA ASN A 400 24.36 17.28 -7.97
C ASN A 400 23.36 16.14 -7.80
N ILE A 401 22.11 16.45 -7.44
CA ILE A 401 21.03 15.45 -7.31
C ILE A 401 20.65 14.94 -8.69
N GLU A 402 20.65 13.62 -8.86
CA GLU A 402 20.19 12.95 -10.05
C GLU A 402 18.72 12.54 -9.90
N GLU A 403 17.85 13.05 -10.76
CA GLU A 403 16.43 12.65 -10.80
C GLU A 403 16.21 11.51 -11.80
N ILE A 404 15.57 10.44 -11.33
CA ILE A 404 15.30 9.24 -12.13
C ILE A 404 13.81 9.00 -12.14
N LYS A 405 13.21 9.15 -13.32
CA LYS A 405 11.80 8.86 -13.53
C LYS A 405 11.60 7.35 -13.63
N ILE A 406 10.66 6.81 -12.85
CA ILE A 406 10.35 5.37 -12.83
C ILE A 406 9.36 5.01 -13.94
N PHE A 407 8.42 5.88 -14.28
CA PHE A 407 7.47 5.82 -15.40
C PHE A 407 7.07 7.22 -15.85
#